data_21eefb0b9d686098c9d25d08acc6d5c1
#
_entry.id   21eefb0b9d686098c9d25d08acc6d5c1
#
_cell.length_a   1.000
_cell.length_b   1.000
_cell.length_c   1.000
_cell.angle_alpha   90.00
_cell.angle_beta   90.00
_cell.angle_gamma   90.00
#
_symmetry.space_group_name_H-M   'P 1'
#
loop_
_entity.id
_entity.type
_entity.pdbx_description
1 polymer ?
#
loop_
_entity_poly.entity_id
_entity_poly.type
_entity_poly.pdbx_seq_one_letter_code
_entity_poly.pdbx_strand_id
1 'polypeptide(L)'
;LVSYNSGRKLANLKATNVWDATVTIKAKEGVDLVDVKDESRGLLRAHRRLKPMQDDNFSLNELSMISSMFDSFFGVLNLVGIVIGFFAILVGVVSVANIMFVSVKERTSIIGVKKALGAKRYIILLEFLIESIMLCIIGGAVGLFFVFIVTKILTQAIDFELYIDLGNVMKGVMISIAIGVIAGFIPALRASNMDPVVAMRQ
;
A
#
# COMPACT_ATOMS: atom_id res chain seq x y z
N LEU A 1 20.80 18.63 -25.22
CA LEU A 1 19.93 19.77 -25.50
C LEU A 1 20.57 20.55 -26.67
N VAL A 2 19.94 20.50 -27.86
CA VAL A 2 20.39 21.25 -29.04
C VAL A 2 19.46 22.46 -29.15
N SER A 3 20.03 23.65 -29.38
CA SER A 3 19.26 24.88 -29.58
C SER A 3 18.32 24.71 -30.80
N TYR A 4 17.08 25.20 -30.70
CA TYR A 4 16.09 25.18 -31.79
C TYR A 4 16.64 25.64 -33.13
N ASN A 5 17.45 26.69 -33.15
CA ASN A 5 18.09 27.23 -34.36
C ASN A 5 19.13 26.28 -34.96
N SER A 6 19.83 25.50 -34.17
CA SER A 6 20.78 24.47 -34.60
C SER A 6 20.05 23.20 -35.07
N GLY A 7 18.98 22.78 -34.38
CA GLY A 7 18.15 21.66 -34.78
C GLY A 7 17.45 21.90 -36.12
N ARG A 8 16.99 23.13 -36.38
CA ARG A 8 16.36 23.53 -37.62
C ARG A 8 17.31 23.45 -38.81
N LYS A 9 18.60 23.70 -38.62
CA LYS A 9 19.62 23.60 -39.67
C LYS A 9 20.01 22.14 -39.97
N LEU A 10 20.02 21.29 -38.93
CA LEU A 10 20.41 19.89 -39.04
C LEU A 10 19.29 19.01 -39.61
N ALA A 11 18.04 19.28 -39.29
CA ALA A 11 16.91 18.41 -39.64
C ALA A 11 16.11 18.86 -40.88
N ASN A 12 16.53 19.90 -41.61
CA ASN A 12 15.84 20.43 -42.82
C ASN A 12 14.31 20.52 -42.62
N LEU A 13 13.89 21.10 -41.50
CA LEU A 13 12.49 21.20 -41.05
C LEU A 13 11.72 22.19 -41.98
N LYS A 14 11.54 21.84 -43.26
CA LYS A 14 10.57 22.52 -44.09
C LYS A 14 9.16 22.11 -43.65
N ALA A 15 8.29 23.08 -43.51
CA ALA A 15 6.96 22.99 -42.91
C ALA A 15 5.99 21.92 -43.50
N THR A 16 6.40 21.22 -44.53
CA THR A 16 5.58 20.19 -45.20
C THR A 16 5.90 18.75 -44.80
N ASN A 17 7.01 18.49 -44.10
CA ASN A 17 7.45 17.13 -43.74
C ASN A 17 7.78 16.94 -42.27
N VAL A 18 7.26 17.79 -41.38
CA VAL A 18 7.43 17.63 -39.96
C VAL A 18 6.34 16.69 -39.40
N TRP A 19 6.58 15.41 -39.56
CA TRP A 19 5.67 14.37 -39.06
C TRP A 19 5.65 14.27 -37.55
N ASP A 20 6.59 14.98 -36.84
CA ASP A 20 6.76 14.74 -35.39
C ASP A 20 7.21 15.99 -34.58
N ALA A 21 6.80 17.19 -34.94
CA ALA A 21 7.03 18.33 -34.06
C ALA A 21 5.96 18.34 -32.95
N THR A 22 6.27 17.69 -31.83
CA THR A 22 5.43 17.70 -30.63
C THR A 22 5.88 18.79 -29.69
N VAL A 23 4.98 19.67 -29.28
CA VAL A 23 5.21 20.65 -28.23
C VAL A 23 4.54 20.16 -26.96
N THR A 24 5.33 19.87 -25.94
CA THR A 24 4.79 19.46 -24.63
C THR A 24 4.64 20.69 -23.74
N ILE A 25 3.42 20.95 -23.27
CA ILE A 25 3.11 22.02 -22.32
C ILE A 25 2.84 21.37 -20.98
N LYS A 26 3.53 21.83 -19.94
CA LYS A 26 3.27 21.42 -18.55
C LYS A 26 2.43 22.48 -17.86
N ALA A 27 1.25 22.12 -17.39
CA ALA A 27 0.43 23.00 -16.55
C ALA A 27 1.14 23.29 -15.22
N LYS A 28 0.93 24.48 -14.69
CA LYS A 28 1.41 24.86 -13.36
C LYS A 28 0.52 24.20 -12.30
N GLU A 29 1.07 23.84 -11.15
CA GLU A 29 0.31 23.27 -10.05
C GLU A 29 -0.86 24.18 -9.65
N GLY A 30 -2.06 23.61 -9.57
CA GLY A 30 -3.28 24.34 -9.19
C GLY A 30 -4.08 24.95 -10.33
N VAL A 31 -3.68 24.77 -11.61
CA VAL A 31 -4.43 25.20 -12.79
C VAL A 31 -5.16 24.03 -13.40
N ASP A 32 -6.45 24.22 -13.76
CA ASP A 32 -7.23 23.19 -14.43
C ASP A 32 -6.68 22.91 -15.84
N LEU A 33 -6.53 21.65 -16.18
CA LEU A 33 -6.03 21.20 -17.49
C LEU A 33 -6.98 21.63 -18.63
N VAL A 34 -8.27 21.74 -18.36
CA VAL A 34 -9.27 22.19 -19.33
C VAL A 34 -9.01 23.65 -19.72
N ASP A 35 -8.74 24.52 -18.73
CA ASP A 35 -8.44 25.93 -18.98
C ASP A 35 -7.15 26.11 -19.77
N VAL A 36 -6.10 25.34 -19.42
CA VAL A 36 -4.81 25.35 -20.15
C VAL A 36 -4.97 24.88 -21.59
N LYS A 37 -5.83 23.89 -21.81
CA LYS A 37 -6.12 23.38 -23.16
C LYS A 37 -6.84 24.42 -24.01
N ASP A 38 -7.88 25.06 -23.47
CA ASP A 38 -8.66 26.05 -24.18
C ASP A 38 -7.82 27.30 -24.50
N GLU A 39 -7.00 27.76 -23.56
CA GLU A 39 -6.05 28.84 -23.76
C GLU A 39 -5.01 28.48 -24.83
N SER A 40 -4.41 27.28 -24.73
CA SER A 40 -3.45 26.77 -25.70
C SER A 40 -4.07 26.64 -27.09
N ARG A 41 -5.32 26.19 -27.19
CA ARG A 41 -6.10 26.13 -28.44
C ARG A 41 -6.27 27.50 -29.04
N GLY A 42 -6.68 28.50 -28.24
CA GLY A 42 -6.83 29.89 -28.68
C GLY A 42 -5.54 30.48 -29.24
N LEU A 43 -4.43 30.29 -28.52
CA LEU A 43 -3.10 30.75 -28.92
C LEU A 43 -2.62 30.08 -30.22
N LEU A 44 -2.83 28.78 -30.37
CA LEU A 44 -2.44 28.05 -31.60
C LEU A 44 -3.30 28.45 -32.79
N ARG A 45 -4.62 28.65 -32.62
CA ARG A 45 -5.50 29.15 -33.69
C ARG A 45 -5.09 30.54 -34.12
N ALA A 46 -4.78 31.45 -33.19
CA ALA A 46 -4.31 32.79 -33.48
C ALA A 46 -2.96 32.77 -34.21
N HIS A 47 -2.01 31.96 -33.76
CA HIS A 47 -0.70 31.83 -34.40
C HIS A 47 -0.79 31.27 -35.81
N ARG A 48 -1.69 30.31 -36.07
CA ARG A 48 -1.93 29.71 -37.38
C ARG A 48 -2.92 30.48 -38.24
N ARG A 49 -3.45 31.60 -37.74
CA ARG A 49 -4.40 32.49 -38.44
C ARG A 49 -5.63 31.74 -38.97
N LEU A 50 -6.14 30.81 -38.19
CA LEU A 50 -7.35 30.06 -38.54
C LEU A 50 -8.60 30.94 -38.39
N LYS A 51 -9.53 30.83 -39.34
CA LYS A 51 -10.82 31.54 -39.25
C LYS A 51 -11.69 30.97 -38.12
N PRO A 52 -12.62 31.74 -37.53
CA PRO A 52 -13.43 31.26 -36.40
C PRO A 52 -14.21 29.97 -36.64
N MET A 53 -14.66 29.74 -37.89
CA MET A 53 -15.41 28.54 -38.29
C MET A 53 -14.56 27.47 -38.97
N GLN A 54 -13.25 27.61 -39.00
CA GLN A 54 -12.35 26.65 -39.62
C GLN A 54 -11.93 25.59 -38.62
N ASP A 55 -11.92 24.32 -39.03
CA ASP A 55 -11.46 23.22 -38.23
C ASP A 55 -9.98 23.36 -37.84
N ASP A 56 -9.64 22.86 -36.66
CA ASP A 56 -8.28 22.88 -36.17
C ASP A 56 -7.39 21.98 -37.03
N ASN A 57 -6.26 22.50 -37.50
CA ASN A 57 -5.26 21.76 -38.28
C ASN A 57 -4.13 21.23 -37.37
N PHE A 58 -4.41 21.09 -36.09
CA PHE A 58 -3.52 20.56 -35.06
C PHE A 58 -4.33 19.72 -34.07
N SER A 59 -3.65 18.78 -33.37
CA SER A 59 -4.24 17.97 -32.33
C SER A 59 -3.68 18.39 -30.96
N LEU A 60 -4.56 18.58 -30.01
CA LEU A 60 -4.18 18.74 -28.59
C LEU A 60 -4.44 17.41 -27.90
N ASN A 61 -3.40 16.61 -27.74
CA ASN A 61 -3.48 15.34 -27.06
C ASN A 61 -3.18 15.54 -25.56
N GLU A 62 -4.08 15.09 -24.73
CA GLU A 62 -3.91 15.09 -23.29
C GLU A 62 -3.32 13.76 -22.85
N LEU A 63 -2.20 13.81 -22.13
CA LEU A 63 -1.74 12.63 -21.41
C LEU A 63 -2.66 12.26 -20.23
N SER A 64 -3.58 13.16 -19.86
CA SER A 64 -4.55 12.94 -18.78
C SER A 64 -5.45 11.74 -18.97
N MET A 65 -5.86 11.43 -20.22
CA MET A 65 -6.67 10.23 -20.51
C MET A 65 -5.89 8.95 -20.21
N ILE A 66 -4.61 8.90 -20.55
CA ILE A 66 -3.74 7.75 -20.26
C ILE A 66 -3.51 7.66 -18.75
N SER A 67 -3.20 8.79 -18.10
CA SER A 67 -3.03 8.84 -16.66
C SER A 67 -4.28 8.40 -15.91
N SER A 68 -5.47 8.87 -16.31
CA SER A 68 -6.73 8.47 -15.66
C SER A 68 -7.07 6.98 -15.85
N MET A 69 -6.70 6.40 -16.99
CA MET A 69 -6.81 4.94 -17.19
C MET A 69 -5.88 4.17 -16.24
N PHE A 70 -4.63 4.62 -16.12
CA PHE A 70 -3.69 4.04 -15.15
C PHE A 70 -4.17 4.21 -13.71
N ASP A 71 -4.63 5.39 -13.33
CA ASP A 71 -5.16 5.65 -11.99
C ASP A 71 -6.36 4.76 -11.67
N SER A 72 -7.27 4.59 -12.62
CA SER A 72 -8.41 3.69 -12.48
C SER A 72 -7.97 2.23 -12.37
N PHE A 73 -7.03 1.80 -13.20
CA PHE A 73 -6.49 0.44 -13.16
C PHE A 73 -5.78 0.14 -11.83
N PHE A 74 -4.90 1.03 -11.39
CA PHE A 74 -4.23 0.89 -10.09
C PHE A 74 -5.20 1.01 -8.92
N GLY A 75 -6.26 1.83 -9.04
CA GLY A 75 -7.34 1.91 -8.07
C GLY A 75 -8.05 0.56 -7.88
N VAL A 76 -8.40 -0.12 -8.97
CA VAL A 76 -9.01 -1.46 -8.92
C VAL A 76 -8.04 -2.48 -8.33
N LEU A 77 -6.76 -2.49 -8.75
CA LEU A 77 -5.75 -3.39 -8.19
C LEU A 77 -5.57 -3.18 -6.68
N ASN A 78 -5.54 -1.94 -6.23
CA ASN A 78 -5.44 -1.61 -4.81
C ASN A 78 -6.67 -2.09 -4.03
N LEU A 79 -7.87 -1.91 -4.56
CA LEU A 79 -9.10 -2.42 -3.96
C LEU A 79 -9.07 -3.95 -3.82
N VAL A 80 -8.71 -4.66 -4.87
CA VAL A 80 -8.57 -6.13 -4.86
C VAL A 80 -7.51 -6.56 -3.84
N GLY A 81 -6.37 -5.86 -3.80
CA GLY A 81 -5.31 -6.10 -2.81
C GLY A 81 -5.79 -5.92 -1.36
N ILE A 82 -6.57 -4.87 -1.10
CA ILE A 82 -7.15 -4.63 0.23
C ILE A 82 -8.14 -5.73 0.61
N VAL A 83 -9.00 -6.16 -0.31
CA VAL A 83 -9.98 -7.23 -0.06
C VAL A 83 -9.28 -8.56 0.25
N ILE A 84 -8.31 -8.95 -0.57
CA ILE A 84 -7.53 -10.18 -0.34
C ILE A 84 -6.76 -10.07 0.99
N GLY A 85 -6.11 -8.95 1.24
CA GLY A 85 -5.37 -8.69 2.48
C GLY A 85 -6.26 -8.75 3.72
N PHE A 86 -7.46 -8.21 3.64
CA PHE A 86 -8.43 -8.28 4.73
C PHE A 86 -8.82 -9.73 5.09
N PHE A 87 -9.13 -10.55 4.09
CA PHE A 87 -9.44 -11.96 4.34
C PHE A 87 -8.23 -12.74 4.86
N ALA A 88 -7.03 -12.46 4.34
CA ALA A 88 -5.80 -13.07 4.85
C ALA A 88 -5.55 -12.72 6.33
N ILE A 89 -5.79 -11.47 6.71
CA ILE A 89 -5.71 -11.02 8.12
C ILE A 89 -6.76 -11.75 8.97
N LEU A 90 -8.01 -11.88 8.52
CA LEU A 90 -9.05 -12.61 9.25
C LEU A 90 -8.64 -14.06 9.54
N VAL A 91 -8.13 -14.75 8.53
CA VAL A 91 -7.64 -16.14 8.69
C VAL A 91 -6.46 -16.16 9.68
N GLY A 92 -5.54 -15.21 9.59
CA GLY A 92 -4.41 -15.07 10.52
C GLY A 92 -4.85 -14.85 11.96
N VAL A 93 -5.80 -13.95 12.20
CA VAL A 93 -6.37 -13.69 13.55
C VAL A 93 -6.96 -14.96 14.16
N VAL A 94 -7.76 -15.69 13.38
CA VAL A 94 -8.38 -16.96 13.84
C VAL A 94 -7.31 -18.01 14.15
N SER A 95 -6.27 -18.10 13.31
CA SER A 95 -5.16 -19.05 13.50
C SER A 95 -4.37 -18.75 14.77
N VAL A 96 -4.01 -17.49 15.00
CA VAL A 96 -3.31 -17.07 16.23
C VAL A 96 -4.19 -17.31 17.47
N ALA A 97 -5.48 -16.97 17.39
CA ALA A 97 -6.40 -17.23 18.50
C ALA A 97 -6.49 -18.72 18.84
N ASN A 98 -6.56 -19.61 17.84
CA ASN A 98 -6.58 -21.05 18.05
C ASN A 98 -5.29 -21.55 18.73
N ILE A 99 -4.12 -21.10 18.28
CA ILE A 99 -2.83 -21.44 18.91
C ILE A 99 -2.84 -20.98 20.37
N MET A 100 -3.30 -19.76 20.64
CA MET A 100 -3.36 -19.21 21.98
C MET A 100 -4.35 -19.98 22.89
N PHE A 101 -5.49 -20.43 22.35
CA PHE A 101 -6.42 -21.29 23.12
C PHE A 101 -5.78 -22.62 23.52
N VAL A 102 -5.02 -23.24 22.61
CA VAL A 102 -4.27 -24.46 22.92
C VAL A 102 -3.20 -24.21 23.96
N SER A 103 -2.41 -23.14 23.79
CA SER A 103 -1.35 -22.73 24.75
C SER A 103 -1.93 -22.50 26.16
N VAL A 104 -3.05 -21.79 26.28
CA VAL A 104 -3.74 -21.58 27.56
C VAL A 104 -4.19 -22.91 28.16
N LYS A 105 -4.74 -23.82 27.34
CA LYS A 105 -5.22 -25.13 27.81
C LYS A 105 -4.07 -26.01 28.33
N GLU A 106 -2.94 -26.05 27.61
CA GLU A 106 -1.76 -26.82 28.02
C GLU A 106 -1.13 -26.27 29.32
N ARG A 107 -1.22 -24.96 29.56
CA ARG A 107 -0.65 -24.30 30.73
C ARG A 107 -1.65 -24.06 31.86
N THR A 108 -2.85 -24.68 31.80
CA THR A 108 -3.94 -24.49 32.75
C THR A 108 -3.46 -24.71 34.21
N SER A 109 -2.74 -25.80 34.49
CA SER A 109 -2.22 -26.13 35.81
C SER A 109 -1.25 -25.04 36.34
N ILE A 110 -0.36 -24.53 35.49
CA ILE A 110 0.60 -23.48 35.82
C ILE A 110 -0.14 -22.18 36.18
N ILE A 111 -1.18 -21.84 35.42
CA ILE A 111 -2.05 -20.67 35.66
C ILE A 111 -2.74 -20.83 37.01
N GLY A 112 -3.25 -22.03 37.32
CA GLY A 112 -3.87 -22.36 38.62
C GLY A 112 -2.91 -22.13 39.80
N VAL A 113 -1.69 -22.64 39.69
CA VAL A 113 -0.65 -22.45 40.72
C VAL A 113 -0.29 -20.98 40.89
N LYS A 114 -0.05 -20.24 39.78
CA LYS A 114 0.24 -18.80 39.86
C LYS A 114 -0.86 -18.03 40.58
N LYS A 115 -2.12 -18.33 40.33
CA LYS A 115 -3.27 -17.72 40.99
C LYS A 115 -3.41 -18.12 42.47
N ALA A 116 -3.13 -19.36 42.81
CA ALA A 116 -3.14 -19.83 44.18
C ALA A 116 -2.05 -19.13 45.00
N LEU A 117 -0.92 -18.78 44.40
CA LEU A 117 0.15 -17.98 44.98
C LEU A 117 -0.15 -16.47 44.99
N GLY A 118 -1.35 -16.04 44.58
CA GLY A 118 -1.79 -14.64 44.66
C GLY A 118 -1.55 -13.80 43.44
N ALA A 119 -1.24 -14.39 42.26
CA ALA A 119 -1.09 -13.63 41.04
C ALA A 119 -2.42 -12.94 40.66
N LYS A 120 -2.35 -11.62 40.41
CA LYS A 120 -3.50 -10.82 40.01
C LYS A 120 -3.94 -11.16 38.60
N ARG A 121 -5.25 -11.09 38.28
CA ARG A 121 -5.82 -11.43 36.98
C ARG A 121 -5.17 -10.67 35.82
N TYR A 122 -4.86 -9.37 36.00
CA TYR A 122 -4.25 -8.57 34.96
C TYR A 122 -2.83 -9.02 34.59
N ILE A 123 -2.08 -9.62 35.50
CA ILE A 123 -0.72 -10.13 35.26
C ILE A 123 -0.80 -11.31 34.26
N ILE A 124 -1.73 -12.24 34.52
CA ILE A 124 -1.94 -13.39 33.62
C ILE A 124 -2.47 -12.94 32.26
N LEU A 125 -3.39 -11.97 32.24
CA LEU A 125 -3.89 -11.41 31.00
C LEU A 125 -2.77 -10.77 30.17
N LEU A 126 -1.92 -9.94 30.80
CA LEU A 126 -0.80 -9.31 30.11
C LEU A 126 0.24 -10.32 29.62
N GLU A 127 0.52 -11.38 30.38
CA GLU A 127 1.45 -12.44 29.99
C GLU A 127 1.04 -13.06 28.64
N PHE A 128 -0.20 -13.51 28.52
CA PHE A 128 -0.71 -14.11 27.28
C PHE A 128 -0.90 -13.08 26.15
N LEU A 129 -1.24 -11.84 26.49
CA LEU A 129 -1.38 -10.79 25.49
C LEU A 129 -0.02 -10.41 24.88
N ILE A 130 1.02 -10.31 25.70
CA ILE A 130 2.39 -10.07 25.22
C ILE A 130 2.85 -11.26 24.36
N GLU A 131 2.56 -12.50 24.76
CA GLU A 131 2.91 -13.70 24.00
C GLU A 131 2.28 -13.65 22.59
N SER A 132 0.99 -13.30 22.47
CA SER A 132 0.32 -13.19 21.17
C SER A 132 0.88 -12.04 20.32
N ILE A 133 1.19 -10.89 20.92
CA ILE A 133 1.82 -9.75 20.22
C ILE A 133 3.20 -10.16 19.69
N MET A 134 4.02 -10.82 20.48
CA MET A 134 5.35 -11.28 20.08
C MET A 134 5.26 -12.27 18.92
N LEU A 135 4.32 -13.22 18.94
CA LEU A 135 4.07 -14.13 17.82
C LEU A 135 3.71 -13.37 16.53
N CYS A 136 2.82 -12.38 16.63
CA CYS A 136 2.43 -11.57 15.48
C CYS A 136 3.57 -10.69 14.95
N ILE A 137 4.42 -10.15 15.83
CA ILE A 137 5.60 -9.36 15.42
C ILE A 137 6.60 -10.26 14.69
N ILE A 138 6.88 -11.46 15.21
CA ILE A 138 7.78 -12.42 14.55
C ILE A 138 7.22 -12.82 13.19
N GLY A 139 5.92 -13.17 13.11
CA GLY A 139 5.25 -13.48 11.84
C GLY A 139 5.28 -12.30 10.87
N GLY A 140 5.03 -11.08 11.35
CA GLY A 140 5.12 -9.85 10.58
C GLY A 140 6.54 -9.58 10.05
N ALA A 141 7.57 -9.79 10.87
CA ALA A 141 8.97 -9.65 10.46
C ALA A 141 9.35 -10.66 9.36
N VAL A 142 8.92 -11.92 9.50
CA VAL A 142 9.10 -12.95 8.46
C VAL A 142 8.35 -12.56 7.18
N GLY A 143 7.11 -12.08 7.29
CA GLY A 143 6.33 -11.60 6.13
C GLY A 143 7.01 -10.44 5.41
N LEU A 144 7.50 -9.42 6.15
CA LEU A 144 8.25 -8.30 5.57
C LEU A 144 9.55 -8.76 4.90
N PHE A 145 10.23 -9.74 5.47
CA PHE A 145 11.44 -10.34 4.87
C PHE A 145 11.13 -11.00 3.53
N PHE A 146 10.03 -11.76 3.43
CA PHE A 146 9.58 -12.33 2.16
C PHE A 146 9.23 -11.25 1.13
N VAL A 147 8.49 -10.22 1.54
CA VAL A 147 8.16 -9.09 0.65
C VAL A 147 9.43 -8.41 0.14
N PHE A 148 10.44 -8.20 1.01
CA PHE A 148 11.73 -7.64 0.62
C PHE A 148 12.44 -8.49 -0.44
N ILE A 149 12.49 -9.82 -0.26
CA ILE A 149 13.08 -10.73 -1.25
C ILE A 149 12.36 -10.65 -2.60
N VAL A 150 11.02 -10.74 -2.58
CA VAL A 150 10.21 -10.68 -3.80
C VAL A 150 10.41 -9.33 -4.52
N THR A 151 10.40 -8.22 -3.79
CA THR A 151 10.65 -6.89 -4.36
C THR A 151 12.02 -6.83 -5.04
N LYS A 152 13.07 -7.36 -4.42
CA LYS A 152 14.42 -7.43 -5.00
C LYS A 152 14.47 -8.23 -6.29
N ILE A 153 13.81 -9.40 -6.32
CA ILE A 153 13.76 -10.26 -7.52
C ILE A 153 13.01 -9.54 -8.65
N LEU A 154 11.87 -8.91 -8.35
CA LEU A 154 11.09 -8.18 -9.34
C LEU A 154 11.87 -6.98 -9.91
N THR A 155 12.55 -6.21 -9.06
CA THR A 155 13.39 -5.08 -9.50
C THR A 155 14.43 -5.52 -10.52
N GLN A 156 15.06 -6.69 -10.30
CA GLN A 156 16.05 -7.22 -11.24
C GLN A 156 15.44 -7.80 -12.53
N ALA A 157 14.20 -8.30 -12.46
CA ALA A 157 13.55 -8.93 -13.61
C ALA A 157 12.89 -7.93 -14.57
N ILE A 158 12.44 -6.79 -14.06
CA ILE A 158 11.59 -5.83 -14.82
C ILE A 158 12.35 -4.52 -15.12
N ASP A 159 13.59 -4.33 -14.63
CA ASP A 159 14.35 -3.07 -14.70
C ASP A 159 13.58 -1.86 -14.14
N PHE A 160 12.68 -2.09 -13.19
CA PHE A 160 11.88 -1.06 -12.54
C PHE A 160 12.25 -0.99 -11.06
N GLU A 161 12.71 0.15 -10.59
CA GLU A 161 13.12 0.35 -9.20
C GLU A 161 11.92 0.31 -8.25
N LEU A 162 11.70 -0.87 -7.65
CA LEU A 162 10.73 -1.05 -6.57
C LEU A 162 11.46 -0.93 -5.23
N TYR A 163 11.03 -0.02 -4.38
CA TYR A 163 11.57 0.12 -3.02
C TYR A 163 10.46 0.11 -1.98
N ILE A 164 10.80 -0.48 -0.83
CA ILE A 164 9.91 -0.51 0.32
C ILE A 164 10.19 0.74 1.15
N ASP A 165 9.20 1.62 1.26
CA ASP A 165 9.29 2.79 2.09
C ASP A 165 9.24 2.42 3.59
N LEU A 166 10.02 3.14 4.41
CA LEU A 166 10.05 2.95 5.86
C LEU A 166 8.66 3.15 6.50
N GLY A 167 7.85 4.04 5.92
CA GLY A 167 6.46 4.24 6.34
C GLY A 167 5.60 2.98 6.18
N ASN A 168 5.82 2.20 5.12
CA ASN A 168 5.10 0.94 4.91
C ASN A 168 5.55 -0.14 5.89
N VAL A 169 6.83 -0.20 6.22
CA VAL A 169 7.36 -1.10 7.27
C VAL A 169 6.73 -0.78 8.62
N MET A 170 6.68 0.51 9.00
CA MET A 170 6.06 0.94 10.26
C MET A 170 4.56 0.60 10.32
N LYS A 171 3.82 0.80 9.22
CA LYS A 171 2.41 0.38 9.12
C LYS A 171 2.27 -1.13 9.31
N GLY A 172 3.13 -1.93 8.68
CA GLY A 172 3.13 -3.38 8.84
C GLY A 172 3.34 -3.82 10.28
N VAL A 173 4.30 -3.22 10.99
CA VAL A 173 4.56 -3.49 12.40
C VAL A 173 3.37 -3.09 13.29
N MET A 174 2.78 -1.92 13.07
CA MET A 174 1.61 -1.46 13.82
C MET A 174 0.40 -2.39 13.61
N ILE A 175 0.17 -2.83 12.37
CA ILE A 175 -0.89 -3.79 12.05
C ILE A 175 -0.62 -5.13 12.75
N SER A 176 0.62 -5.64 12.75
CA SER A 176 0.99 -6.88 13.44
C SER A 176 0.71 -6.80 14.95
N ILE A 177 1.03 -5.69 15.59
CA ILE A 177 0.71 -5.46 17.00
C ILE A 177 -0.80 -5.45 17.23
N ALA A 178 -1.55 -4.72 16.41
CA ALA A 178 -3.01 -4.65 16.51
C ALA A 178 -3.66 -6.04 16.36
N ILE A 179 -3.19 -6.84 15.40
CA ILE A 179 -3.65 -8.22 15.19
C ILE A 179 -3.33 -9.07 16.41
N GLY A 180 -2.12 -8.97 16.97
CA GLY A 180 -1.72 -9.70 18.17
C GLY A 180 -2.61 -9.39 19.36
N VAL A 181 -2.98 -8.13 19.57
CA VAL A 181 -3.91 -7.72 20.62
C VAL A 181 -5.30 -8.30 20.37
N ILE A 182 -5.85 -8.16 19.16
CA ILE A 182 -7.20 -8.63 18.80
C ILE A 182 -7.30 -10.16 18.95
N ALA A 183 -6.32 -10.89 18.37
CA ALA A 183 -6.32 -12.35 18.38
C ALA A 183 -6.07 -12.94 19.77
N GLY A 184 -5.19 -12.31 20.56
CA GLY A 184 -4.81 -12.78 21.89
C GLY A 184 -5.77 -12.37 22.99
N PHE A 185 -6.62 -11.35 22.79
CA PHE A 185 -7.44 -10.79 23.87
C PHE A 185 -8.42 -11.80 24.47
N ILE A 186 -9.18 -12.52 23.63
CA ILE A 186 -10.19 -13.49 24.10
C ILE A 186 -9.54 -14.67 24.83
N PRO A 187 -8.51 -15.37 24.30
CA PRO A 187 -7.84 -16.44 25.04
C PRO A 187 -7.16 -15.96 26.32
N ALA A 188 -6.50 -14.78 26.29
CA ALA A 188 -5.88 -14.19 27.48
C ALA A 188 -6.91 -13.86 28.57
N LEU A 189 -8.08 -13.36 28.19
CA LEU A 189 -9.16 -13.06 29.11
C LEU A 189 -9.70 -14.36 29.76
N ARG A 190 -9.83 -15.43 28.99
CA ARG A 190 -10.24 -16.76 29.53
C ARG A 190 -9.21 -17.28 30.51
N ALA A 191 -7.92 -17.23 30.18
CA ALA A 191 -6.85 -17.62 31.08
C ALA A 191 -6.89 -16.82 32.39
N SER A 192 -7.08 -15.51 32.28
CA SER A 192 -7.11 -14.60 33.44
C SER A 192 -8.33 -14.82 34.37
N ASN A 193 -9.45 -15.34 33.83
CA ASN A 193 -10.68 -15.58 34.61
C ASN A 193 -10.81 -17.01 35.15
N MET A 194 -9.87 -17.91 34.81
CA MET A 194 -9.91 -19.31 35.21
C MET A 194 -9.87 -19.47 36.74
N ASP A 195 -10.67 -20.39 37.30
CA ASP A 195 -10.67 -20.68 38.74
C ASP A 195 -9.43 -21.53 39.10
N PRO A 196 -8.64 -21.12 40.13
CA PRO A 196 -7.46 -21.88 40.56
C PRO A 196 -7.75 -23.32 40.95
N VAL A 197 -8.87 -23.57 41.63
CA VAL A 197 -9.23 -24.91 42.09
C VAL A 197 -9.52 -25.86 40.93
N VAL A 198 -10.25 -25.37 39.92
CA VAL A 198 -10.59 -26.14 38.71
C VAL A 198 -9.33 -26.36 37.85
N ALA A 199 -8.47 -25.35 37.77
CA ALA A 199 -7.24 -25.39 36.98
C ALA A 199 -6.20 -26.40 37.52
N MET A 200 -6.15 -26.63 38.82
CA MET A 200 -5.23 -27.60 39.43
C MET A 200 -5.75 -29.05 39.38
N ARG A 201 -7.01 -29.25 39.05
CA ARG A 201 -7.64 -30.59 39.02
C ARG A 201 -7.62 -31.25 37.64
N GLN A 202 -7.25 -30.52 36.59
CA GLN A 202 -7.06 -31.00 35.24
C GLN A 202 -5.59 -31.37 34.98
#